data_f001cbd4c0bc695c4c68384918bcc97d
#
_entry.id   f001cbd4c0bc695c4c68384918bcc97d
#
_cell.length_a   1.000
_cell.length_b   1.000
_cell.length_c   1.000
_cell.angle_alpha   90.00
_cell.angle_beta   90.00
_cell.angle_gamma   90.00
#
_symmetry.space_group_name_H-M   'P 1'
#
loop_
_entity.id
_entity.type
_entity.pdbx_description
1 polymer ?
#
loop_
_entity_poly.entity_id
_entity_poly.type
_entity_poly.pdbx_seq_one_letter_code
_entity_poly.pdbx_strand_id
1 'polypeptide(L)'
;SISQKDDIWVVEITPTYSGCPAMKTIESEIKEALLSKGISNVEIVSSLSPAWTTDWLSEEGKRKLEAYGIAPPVDEVDKNVLFSKDPIVPCPRCKSKHTKMISQFSSTACKAHFQCQDVIASAVKSYAQYQHHRL
;
A
#
# COMPACT_ATOMS: atom_id res chain seq x y z
N SER A 1 10.48 -4.45 10.48
CA SER A 1 11.80 -4.93 10.93
C SER A 1 11.69 -6.28 11.63
N ILE A 2 12.80 -7.02 11.72
CA ILE A 2 12.88 -8.28 12.48
C ILE A 2 14.10 -8.19 13.36
N SER A 3 13.93 -8.47 14.65
CA SER A 3 15.01 -8.49 15.63
C SER A 3 14.84 -9.67 16.59
N GLN A 4 15.90 -10.10 17.22
CA GLN A 4 15.86 -11.13 18.24
C GLN A 4 16.28 -10.51 19.58
N LYS A 5 15.44 -10.72 20.60
CA LYS A 5 15.75 -10.33 21.99
C LYS A 5 15.61 -11.59 22.84
N ASP A 6 16.70 -11.98 23.46
CA ASP A 6 16.80 -13.26 24.18
C ASP A 6 16.38 -14.41 23.24
N ASP A 7 15.42 -15.23 23.59
CA ASP A 7 14.89 -16.31 22.74
C ASP A 7 13.60 -15.92 21.99
N ILE A 8 13.23 -14.63 21.97
CA ILE A 8 12.00 -14.16 21.33
C ILE A 8 12.35 -13.44 20.03
N TRP A 9 11.73 -13.83 18.93
CA TRP A 9 11.76 -13.13 17.68
C TRP A 9 10.69 -12.04 17.66
N VAL A 10 11.12 -10.78 17.58
CA VAL A 10 10.23 -9.63 17.49
C VAL A 10 10.12 -9.21 16.03
N VAL A 11 8.92 -9.31 15.49
CA VAL A 11 8.57 -8.84 14.14
C VAL A 11 7.78 -7.54 14.27
N GLU A 12 8.41 -6.45 13.88
CA GLU A 12 7.75 -5.15 13.83
C GLU A 12 7.18 -4.91 12.44
N ILE A 13 5.88 -4.64 12.39
CA ILE A 13 5.13 -4.34 11.17
C ILE A 13 4.59 -2.92 11.21
N THR A 14 4.68 -2.22 10.08
CA THR A 14 4.12 -0.87 9.93
C THR A 14 3.03 -0.92 8.89
N PRO A 15 1.76 -0.79 9.27
CA PRO A 15 0.66 -0.76 8.32
C PRO A 15 0.66 0.54 7.53
N THR A 16 0.20 0.48 6.29
CA THR A 16 -0.01 1.66 5.44
C THR A 16 -1.18 2.54 5.94
N TYR A 17 -2.04 1.97 6.77
CA TYR A 17 -3.23 2.61 7.32
C TYR A 17 -3.54 2.00 8.69
N SER A 18 -3.68 2.83 9.71
CA SER A 18 -3.86 2.42 11.10
C SER A 18 -5.14 1.62 11.38
N GLY A 19 -6.18 1.80 10.56
CA GLY A 19 -7.46 1.10 10.66
C GLY A 19 -7.59 -0.11 9.74
N CYS A 20 -6.48 -0.73 9.31
CA CYS A 20 -6.52 -1.87 8.39
C CYS A 20 -7.24 -3.07 9.03
N PRO A 21 -8.39 -3.52 8.45
CA PRO A 21 -9.13 -4.67 9.03
C PRO A 21 -8.39 -6.00 8.86
N ALA A 22 -7.40 -6.07 7.97
CA ALA A 22 -6.62 -7.28 7.72
C ALA A 22 -5.45 -7.48 8.69
N MET A 23 -5.22 -6.58 9.65
CA MET A 23 -4.06 -6.68 10.55
C MET A 23 -3.98 -8.00 11.29
N LYS A 24 -5.10 -8.47 11.84
CA LYS A 24 -5.14 -9.76 12.56
C LYS A 24 -4.79 -10.94 11.66
N THR A 25 -5.27 -10.93 10.41
CA THR A 25 -4.94 -11.97 9.42
C THR A 25 -3.46 -11.95 9.08
N ILE A 26 -2.89 -10.75 8.84
CA ILE A 26 -1.47 -10.57 8.55
C ILE A 26 -0.61 -11.08 9.71
N GLU A 27 -0.97 -10.74 10.95
CA GLU A 27 -0.27 -11.22 12.15
C GLU A 27 -0.32 -12.75 12.26
N SER A 28 -1.48 -13.37 12.01
CA SER A 28 -1.63 -14.81 12.03
C SER A 28 -0.78 -15.50 10.95
N GLU A 29 -0.83 -14.99 9.72
CA GLU A 29 -0.06 -15.55 8.59
C GLU A 29 1.46 -15.44 8.83
N ILE A 30 1.93 -14.33 9.41
CA ILE A 30 3.34 -14.18 9.79
C ILE A 30 3.74 -15.21 10.83
N LYS A 31 2.91 -15.41 11.88
CA LYS A 31 3.18 -16.42 12.92
C LYS A 31 3.23 -17.82 12.35
N GLU A 32 2.25 -18.19 11.51
CA GLU A 32 2.21 -19.49 10.85
C GLU A 32 3.42 -19.73 9.95
N ALA A 33 3.79 -18.72 9.16
CA ALA A 33 4.96 -18.80 8.28
C ALA A 33 6.27 -19.00 9.06
N LEU A 34 6.43 -18.37 10.22
CA LEU A 34 7.61 -18.54 11.08
C LEU A 34 7.58 -19.88 11.81
N LEU A 35 6.42 -20.30 12.31
CA LEU A 35 6.25 -21.59 12.95
C LEU A 35 6.58 -22.76 12.01
N SER A 36 6.17 -22.66 10.73
CA SER A 36 6.50 -23.66 9.71
C SER A 36 8.01 -23.80 9.44
N LYS A 37 8.80 -22.79 9.83
CA LYS A 37 10.25 -22.78 9.77
C LYS A 37 10.94 -23.14 11.10
N GLY A 38 10.17 -23.60 12.08
CA GLY A 38 10.66 -24.02 13.39
C GLY A 38 10.86 -22.85 14.38
N ILE A 39 10.39 -21.66 14.05
CA ILE A 39 10.46 -20.48 14.92
C ILE A 39 9.14 -20.34 15.65
N SER A 40 9.09 -20.78 16.91
CA SER A 40 7.84 -20.81 17.71
C SER A 40 7.67 -19.61 18.63
N ASN A 41 8.77 -18.98 19.05
CA ASN A 41 8.74 -17.89 20.01
C ASN A 41 8.78 -16.54 19.29
N VAL A 42 7.58 -16.07 18.86
CA VAL A 42 7.42 -14.89 18.00
C VAL A 42 6.46 -13.90 18.63
N GLU A 43 6.91 -12.67 18.78
CA GLU A 43 6.10 -11.50 19.13
C GLU A 43 5.93 -10.61 17.88
N ILE A 44 4.69 -10.19 17.60
CA ILE A 44 4.42 -9.24 16.53
C ILE A 44 3.99 -7.91 17.13
N VAL A 45 4.69 -6.85 16.76
CA VAL A 45 4.45 -5.50 17.24
C VAL A 45 4.05 -4.62 16.06
N SER A 46 2.90 -3.96 16.17
CA SER A 46 2.48 -2.95 15.20
C SER A 46 3.04 -1.59 15.60
N SER A 47 3.81 -0.96 14.72
CA SER A 47 4.38 0.37 14.90
C SER A 47 3.81 1.34 13.87
N LEU A 48 3.47 2.55 14.31
CA LEU A 48 3.08 3.65 13.43
C LEU A 48 4.18 4.71 13.31
N SER A 49 5.32 4.48 13.96
CA SER A 49 6.47 5.38 13.91
C SER A 49 7.76 4.58 13.59
N PRO A 50 8.50 4.96 12.56
CA PRO A 50 8.16 5.97 11.56
C PRO A 50 6.91 5.59 10.74
N ALA A 51 6.17 6.59 10.26
CA ALA A 51 5.02 6.35 9.42
C ALA A 51 5.46 5.66 8.12
N TRP A 52 4.64 4.71 7.65
CA TRP A 52 4.90 4.03 6.40
C TRP A 52 4.95 5.04 5.24
N THR A 53 5.88 4.87 4.29
CA THR A 53 5.98 5.69 3.09
C THR A 53 5.95 4.82 1.83
N THR A 54 5.57 5.42 0.70
CA THR A 54 5.57 4.74 -0.61
C THR A 54 6.96 4.30 -1.04
N ASP A 55 8.00 4.96 -0.54
CA ASP A 55 9.41 4.64 -0.83
C ASP A 55 9.82 3.25 -0.32
N TRP A 56 9.07 2.71 0.64
CA TRP A 56 9.31 1.36 1.16
C TRP A 56 8.74 0.27 0.26
N LEU A 57 7.97 0.65 -0.77
CA LEU A 57 7.42 -0.30 -1.70
C LEU A 57 8.49 -0.77 -2.69
N SER A 58 8.85 -2.04 -2.63
CA SER A 58 9.83 -2.62 -3.55
C SER A 58 9.31 -2.61 -4.99
N GLU A 59 10.22 -2.61 -5.96
CA GLU A 59 9.87 -2.70 -7.39
C GLU A 59 9.08 -3.99 -7.70
N GLU A 60 9.38 -5.08 -7.01
CA GLU A 60 8.60 -6.30 -7.12
C GLU A 60 7.17 -6.11 -6.58
N GLY A 61 7.02 -5.40 -5.48
CA GLY A 61 5.71 -5.02 -4.93
C GLY A 61 4.91 -4.17 -5.90
N LYS A 62 5.52 -3.16 -6.51
CA LYS A 62 4.89 -2.32 -7.54
C LYS A 62 4.41 -3.16 -8.73
N ARG A 63 5.28 -4.05 -9.23
CA ARG A 63 4.94 -4.94 -10.35
C ARG A 63 3.79 -5.90 -10.02
N LYS A 64 3.76 -6.46 -8.81
CA LYS A 64 2.66 -7.33 -8.35
C LYS A 64 1.34 -6.56 -8.27
N LEU A 65 1.35 -5.33 -7.78
CA LEU A 65 0.18 -4.46 -7.76
C LEU A 65 -0.35 -4.21 -9.17
N GLU A 66 0.53 -3.84 -10.12
CA GLU A 66 0.15 -3.63 -11.52
C GLU A 66 -0.43 -4.88 -12.17
N ALA A 67 0.19 -6.05 -11.95
CA ALA A 67 -0.31 -7.32 -12.46
C ALA A 67 -1.72 -7.64 -11.92
N TYR A 68 -2.00 -7.21 -10.70
CA TYR A 68 -3.32 -7.34 -10.08
C TYR A 68 -4.33 -6.28 -10.55
N GLY A 69 -3.90 -5.35 -11.42
CA GLY A 69 -4.73 -4.25 -11.92
C GLY A 69 -4.86 -3.07 -10.97
N ILE A 70 -3.94 -2.95 -10.02
CA ILE A 70 -3.85 -1.84 -9.07
C ILE A 70 -2.65 -0.98 -9.48
N ALA A 71 -2.89 0.29 -9.80
CA ALA A 71 -1.80 1.22 -10.08
C ALA A 71 -0.99 1.45 -8.78
N PRO A 72 0.34 1.25 -8.80
CA PRO A 72 1.16 1.59 -7.65
C PRO A 72 1.11 3.09 -7.37
N PRO A 73 1.45 3.54 -6.15
CA PRO A 73 1.54 4.96 -5.85
C PRO A 73 2.58 5.61 -6.77
N VAL A 74 2.29 6.84 -7.18
CA VAL A 74 3.21 7.64 -8.00
C VAL A 74 4.21 8.30 -7.07
N ASP A 75 5.50 8.15 -7.35
CA ASP A 75 6.53 8.83 -6.56
C ASP A 75 6.32 10.35 -6.65
N GLU A 76 6.47 11.05 -5.52
CA GLU A 76 6.22 12.50 -5.39
C GLU A 76 7.16 13.41 -6.20
N VAL A 77 7.91 12.86 -7.15
CA VAL A 77 8.94 13.61 -7.92
C VAL A 77 8.34 14.66 -8.85
N ASP A 78 7.05 14.58 -9.16
CA ASP A 78 6.41 15.61 -9.97
C ASP A 78 5.80 16.71 -9.07
N LYS A 79 6.68 17.57 -8.52
CA LYS A 79 6.29 18.75 -7.73
C LYS A 79 5.35 19.70 -8.45
N ASN A 80 5.19 19.56 -9.76
CA ASN A 80 4.19 20.26 -10.56
C ASN A 80 2.75 19.78 -10.31
N VAL A 81 2.58 18.61 -9.69
CA VAL A 81 1.27 18.08 -9.29
C VAL A 81 0.71 18.77 -8.03
N LEU A 82 1.54 19.50 -7.29
CA LEU A 82 1.11 20.25 -6.10
C LEU A 82 0.05 21.33 -6.39
N PHE A 83 -0.13 21.72 -7.64
CA PHE A 83 -1.13 22.69 -8.09
C PHE A 83 -2.29 22.09 -8.86
N SER A 84 -2.25 20.80 -9.22
CA SER A 84 -3.38 20.10 -9.80
C SER A 84 -4.24 19.49 -8.68
N LYS A 85 -5.55 19.68 -8.78
CA LYS A 85 -6.50 19.19 -7.74
C LYS A 85 -6.51 17.67 -7.55
N ASP A 86 -6.08 16.91 -8.56
CA ASP A 86 -6.08 15.44 -8.55
C ASP A 86 -4.73 14.89 -9.03
N PRO A 87 -4.16 13.88 -8.35
CA PRO A 87 -2.93 13.23 -8.80
C PRO A 87 -3.18 12.48 -10.12
N ILE A 88 -2.22 12.57 -11.05
CA ILE A 88 -2.25 11.81 -12.29
C ILE A 88 -1.75 10.40 -12.01
N VAL A 89 -2.64 9.43 -12.06
CA VAL A 89 -2.33 8.01 -11.84
C VAL A 89 -2.41 7.26 -13.16
N PRO A 90 -1.29 6.71 -13.69
CA PRO A 90 -1.33 5.96 -14.94
C PRO A 90 -2.24 4.72 -14.85
N CYS A 91 -3.01 4.47 -15.89
CA CYS A 91 -3.82 3.27 -15.97
C CYS A 91 -2.93 2.02 -16.02
N PRO A 92 -3.08 1.03 -15.12
CA PRO A 92 -2.23 -0.17 -15.11
C PRO A 92 -2.41 -1.04 -16.36
N ARG A 93 -3.54 -0.90 -17.08
CA ARG A 93 -3.86 -1.69 -18.29
C ARG A 93 -3.31 -1.07 -19.57
N CYS A 94 -3.60 0.21 -19.83
CA CYS A 94 -3.22 0.87 -21.09
C CYS A 94 -2.12 1.92 -20.91
N LYS A 95 -1.63 2.13 -19.68
CA LYS A 95 -0.59 3.10 -19.31
C LYS A 95 -0.95 4.56 -19.62
N SER A 96 -2.19 4.83 -20.03
CA SER A 96 -2.67 6.20 -20.24
C SER A 96 -2.63 7.02 -18.96
N LYS A 97 -2.25 8.28 -19.08
CA LYS A 97 -2.31 9.28 -18.01
C LYS A 97 -3.65 10.01 -17.96
N HIS A 98 -4.57 9.74 -18.91
CA HIS A 98 -5.91 10.31 -18.91
C HIS A 98 -6.81 9.55 -17.92
N THR A 99 -6.55 9.74 -16.66
CA THR A 99 -7.32 9.17 -15.56
C THR A 99 -7.93 10.26 -14.71
N LYS A 100 -9.14 10.00 -14.21
CA LYS A 100 -9.86 10.91 -13.31
C LYS A 100 -10.15 10.21 -12.01
N MET A 101 -9.89 10.87 -10.89
CA MET A 101 -10.30 10.38 -9.57
C MET A 101 -11.82 10.44 -9.45
N ILE A 102 -12.43 9.29 -9.13
CA ILE A 102 -13.87 9.18 -8.85
C ILE A 102 -14.11 9.26 -7.36
N SER A 103 -13.26 8.63 -6.56
CA SER A 103 -13.36 8.63 -5.11
C SER A 103 -12.00 8.42 -4.45
N GLN A 104 -11.78 9.11 -3.35
CA GLN A 104 -10.58 8.90 -2.51
C GLN A 104 -10.56 7.54 -1.83
N PHE A 105 -11.73 6.92 -1.69
CA PHE A 105 -11.89 5.61 -1.08
C PHE A 105 -12.57 4.67 -2.07
N SER A 106 -11.97 3.49 -2.26
CA SER A 106 -12.56 2.39 -3.03
C SER A 106 -13.22 1.39 -2.07
N SER A 107 -13.20 0.10 -2.44
CA SER A 107 -13.68 -0.99 -1.56
C SER A 107 -12.93 -1.12 -0.23
N THR A 108 -11.75 -0.52 -0.14
CA THR A 108 -10.93 -0.45 1.07
C THR A 108 -10.34 0.95 1.21
N ALA A 109 -10.12 1.42 2.43
CA ALA A 109 -9.62 2.75 2.72
C ALA A 109 -8.17 3.00 2.23
N CYS A 110 -7.43 1.94 1.94
CA CYS A 110 -6.06 2.01 1.40
C CYS A 110 -6.00 2.16 -0.12
N LYS A 111 -7.14 2.26 -0.82
CA LYS A 111 -7.20 2.38 -2.29
C LYS A 111 -8.12 3.50 -2.70
N ALA A 112 -7.70 4.33 -3.65
CA ALA A 112 -8.56 5.28 -4.34
C ALA A 112 -9.15 4.65 -5.62
N HIS A 113 -10.23 5.25 -6.10
CA HIS A 113 -10.91 4.82 -7.31
C HIS A 113 -10.69 5.85 -8.40
N PHE A 114 -10.09 5.42 -9.51
CA PHE A 114 -9.90 6.22 -10.70
C PHE A 114 -10.65 5.61 -11.88
N GLN A 115 -10.96 6.43 -12.85
CA GLN A 115 -11.51 6.02 -14.14
C GLN A 115 -10.54 6.41 -15.25
N CYS A 116 -10.19 5.43 -16.10
CA CYS A 116 -9.45 5.71 -17.33
C CYS A 116 -10.41 6.27 -18.37
N GLN A 117 -10.02 7.39 -19.00
CA GLN A 117 -10.85 8.05 -20.01
C GLN A 117 -10.64 7.46 -21.42
N ASP A 118 -9.52 6.77 -21.65
CA ASP A 118 -9.16 6.21 -22.96
C ASP A 118 -9.70 4.79 -23.15
N VAL A 119 -10.07 4.11 -22.08
CA VAL A 119 -10.67 2.76 -22.15
C VAL A 119 -12.03 2.80 -21.50
N ILE A 120 -13.07 2.75 -22.32
CA ILE A 120 -14.48 3.00 -21.96
C ILE A 120 -15.03 2.09 -20.82
N ALA A 121 -14.34 1.09 -20.37
CA ALA A 121 -14.88 0.10 -19.43
C ALA A 121 -14.00 -0.21 -18.21
N SER A 122 -12.92 0.49 -17.95
CA SER A 122 -12.03 0.08 -16.86
C SER A 122 -12.01 1.07 -15.70
N ALA A 123 -12.71 0.70 -14.63
CA ALA A 123 -12.40 1.22 -13.31
C ALA A 123 -10.98 0.87 -12.95
N VAL A 124 -10.14 1.87 -12.78
CA VAL A 124 -8.75 1.71 -12.32
C VAL A 124 -8.76 1.88 -10.82
N LYS A 125 -8.41 0.83 -10.10
CA LYS A 125 -8.11 0.94 -8.68
C LYS A 125 -6.67 1.39 -8.57
N SER A 126 -6.41 2.50 -7.91
CA SER A 126 -5.05 2.92 -7.58
C SER A 126 -4.80 2.77 -6.10
N TYR A 127 -3.56 2.42 -5.77
CA TYR A 127 -3.07 2.49 -4.42
C TYR A 127 -2.79 3.96 -4.11
N ALA A 128 -3.76 4.67 -3.57
CA ALA A 128 -3.55 6.03 -3.11
C ALA A 128 -3.26 5.99 -1.62
N GLN A 129 -2.02 6.24 -1.26
CA GLN A 129 -1.72 6.69 0.06
C GLN A 129 -1.98 8.19 0.14
N TYR A 130 -3.08 8.53 0.76
CA TYR A 130 -3.20 9.85 1.33
C TYR A 130 -2.50 9.84 2.68
N GLN A 131 -1.26 10.29 2.70
CA GLN A 131 -0.70 10.81 3.92
C GLN A 131 -1.48 12.08 4.26
N HIS A 132 -2.43 11.97 5.15
CA HIS A 132 -2.95 13.14 5.85
C HIS A 132 -1.83 13.66 6.78
N HIS A 133 -0.85 14.37 6.22
CA HIS A 133 -0.13 15.38 6.96
C HIS A 133 -1.01 16.63 7.02
N ARG A 134 -2.04 16.57 7.82
CA ARG A 134 -2.68 17.73 8.42
C ARG A 134 -3.16 17.33 9.81
N LEU A 135 -2.31 17.53 10.75
CA LEU A 135 -2.58 18.19 12.04
C LEU A 135 -1.28 18.81 12.49
#